data_20c759ffb620d45509c825d9354a0bd3
#
_entry.id   20c759ffb620d45509c825d9354a0bd3
#
_cell.length_a   1.000
_cell.length_b   1.000
_cell.length_c   1.000
_cell.angle_alpha   90.00
_cell.angle_beta   90.00
_cell.angle_gamma   90.00
#
_symmetry.space_group_name_H-M   'P 1'
#
loop_
_entity.id
_entity.type
_entity.pdbx_description
1 polymer ?
#
loop_
_entity_poly.entity_id
_entity_poly.type
_entity_poly.pdbx_seq_one_letter_code
_entity_poly.pdbx_strand_id
1 'polypeptide(L)'
;MYNNAEGAVKIVGSLLSSQDERFEVVVSDDNSRDNVGELLSGIHDERFKYFKNEKNLGAHKNWEHSLELGKGEWLYLIMGRDIIDGGSVSNLIGQLIKARENNIVFLKDDSRKCKDFKISEGIDAMIDFIKYNHPTGCIFRSDLFGAIPNRTRYFEISDMYPELYVIRDMAMKGKCAIICSGVNRRFMGSDLVKVKSSVECGMDISKTYFSPSRRTRQFFEQLDMVESDLQGVFTLSELDRYFKERYVFFLENVSYWWRMWNKDPELMAHYGQPIRHVSIREMARNIIQGYKDTTVHLKEKGTYTPSRRRIMLCITSWAVVRLCTKSAIKSVLEPLGVWKFLHRIRHRGNIQA
;
A
#
# COMPACT_ATOMS: atom_id res chain seq x y z
N MET A 1 -13.80 8.97 3.01
CA MET A 1 -13.40 8.78 4.44
C MET A 1 -14.56 8.22 5.22
N TYR A 2 -14.33 7.66 6.45
CA TYR A 2 -15.40 7.12 7.29
C TYR A 2 -15.02 7.20 8.77
N ASN A 3 -15.89 7.81 9.60
CA ASN A 3 -15.75 7.95 11.05
C ASN A 3 -14.35 8.43 11.49
N ASN A 4 -13.85 9.52 10.90
CA ASN A 4 -12.53 10.08 11.19
C ASN A 4 -12.53 11.61 11.03
N ALA A 5 -13.42 12.28 11.76
CA ALA A 5 -13.61 13.72 11.70
C ALA A 5 -12.31 14.51 12.02
N GLU A 6 -11.60 14.11 13.09
CA GLU A 6 -10.33 14.75 13.46
C GLU A 6 -9.27 14.62 12.36
N GLY A 7 -9.16 13.43 11.76
CA GLY A 7 -8.24 13.20 10.64
C GLY A 7 -8.61 14.03 9.42
N ALA A 8 -9.90 14.14 9.10
CA ALA A 8 -10.39 14.95 8.00
C ALA A 8 -9.97 16.42 8.13
N VAL A 9 -10.26 17.02 9.27
CA VAL A 9 -9.93 18.43 9.54
C VAL A 9 -8.43 18.67 9.43
N LYS A 10 -7.60 17.77 10.00
CA LYS A 10 -6.14 17.88 9.93
C LYS A 10 -5.61 17.77 8.50
N ILE A 11 -6.13 16.81 7.70
CA ILE A 11 -5.69 16.61 6.32
C ILE A 11 -6.09 17.80 5.45
N VAL A 12 -7.35 18.21 5.52
CA VAL A 12 -7.88 19.32 4.73
C VAL A 12 -7.16 20.63 5.11
N GLY A 13 -7.04 20.92 6.41
CA GLY A 13 -6.34 22.10 6.89
C GLY A 13 -4.87 22.16 6.48
N SER A 14 -4.18 21.00 6.51
CA SER A 14 -2.79 20.93 6.05
C SER A 14 -2.67 21.22 4.55
N LEU A 15 -3.53 20.64 3.71
CA LEU A 15 -3.51 20.91 2.28
C LEU A 15 -3.84 22.35 1.94
N LEU A 16 -4.91 22.89 2.54
CA LEU A 16 -5.38 24.27 2.29
C LEU A 16 -4.43 25.34 2.85
N SER A 17 -3.48 24.97 3.73
CA SER A 17 -2.42 25.89 4.14
C SER A 17 -1.44 26.24 3.00
N SER A 18 -1.46 25.50 1.90
CA SER A 18 -0.73 25.83 0.68
C SER A 18 -1.25 27.12 0.04
N GLN A 19 -0.33 27.96 -0.42
CA GLN A 19 -0.67 29.18 -1.18
C GLN A 19 -0.86 28.90 -2.69
N ASP A 20 -0.69 27.65 -3.14
CA ASP A 20 -0.91 27.26 -4.53
C ASP A 20 -2.42 27.16 -4.81
N GLU A 21 -2.88 27.73 -5.89
CA GLU A 21 -4.30 27.72 -6.27
C GLU A 21 -4.62 26.67 -7.33
N ARG A 22 -3.61 25.94 -7.84
CA ARG A 22 -3.74 24.99 -8.95
C ARG A 22 -4.22 23.61 -8.54
N PHE A 23 -4.82 23.44 -7.36
CA PHE A 23 -5.35 22.16 -6.90
C PHE A 23 -6.71 22.33 -6.23
N GLU A 24 -7.44 21.25 -6.12
CA GLU A 24 -8.65 21.14 -5.31
C GLU A 24 -8.50 20.03 -4.27
N VAL A 25 -9.22 20.15 -3.19
CA VAL A 25 -9.33 19.14 -2.12
C VAL A 25 -10.76 18.63 -2.10
N VAL A 26 -10.92 17.36 -2.46
CA VAL A 26 -12.23 16.71 -2.49
C VAL A 26 -12.30 15.68 -1.36
N VAL A 27 -13.30 15.79 -0.49
CA VAL A 27 -13.58 14.82 0.56
C VAL A 27 -14.86 14.06 0.20
N SER A 28 -14.72 12.74 0.00
CA SER A 28 -15.84 11.81 -0.09
C SER A 28 -16.05 11.16 1.27
N ASP A 29 -17.12 11.55 1.96
CA ASP A 29 -17.55 10.98 3.24
C ASP A 29 -18.47 9.78 3.00
N ASP A 30 -18.02 8.62 3.42
CA ASP A 30 -18.72 7.34 3.22
C ASP A 30 -19.89 7.13 4.20
N ASN A 31 -20.72 8.17 4.33
CA ASN A 31 -21.85 8.21 5.27
C ASN A 31 -21.44 8.02 6.73
N SER A 32 -20.47 8.83 7.18
CA SER A 32 -20.00 8.83 8.56
C SER A 32 -21.10 9.14 9.55
N ARG A 33 -20.99 8.56 10.74
CA ARG A 33 -21.89 8.78 11.89
C ARG A 33 -21.33 9.78 12.88
N ASP A 34 -20.07 10.19 12.70
CA ASP A 34 -19.44 11.25 13.48
C ASP A 34 -19.77 12.64 12.91
N ASN A 35 -19.25 13.68 13.52
CA ASN A 35 -19.53 15.07 13.16
C ASN A 35 -18.62 15.62 12.04
N VAL A 36 -18.07 14.76 11.17
CA VAL A 36 -17.14 15.19 10.10
C VAL A 36 -17.76 16.27 9.20
N GLY A 37 -19.03 16.10 8.81
CA GLY A 37 -19.72 17.08 7.96
C GLY A 37 -19.88 18.43 8.61
N GLU A 38 -20.22 18.46 9.92
CA GLU A 38 -20.33 19.69 10.70
C GLU A 38 -18.99 20.42 10.78
N LEU A 39 -17.92 19.71 11.12
CA LEU A 39 -16.59 20.30 11.25
C LEU A 39 -16.04 20.82 9.92
N LEU A 40 -16.32 20.15 8.82
CA LEU A 40 -15.86 20.58 7.49
C LEU A 40 -16.74 21.67 6.85
N SER A 41 -18.00 21.82 7.25
CA SER A 41 -18.91 22.86 6.73
C SER A 41 -18.45 24.28 7.00
N GLY A 42 -17.62 24.49 8.04
CA GLY A 42 -17.02 25.78 8.37
C GLY A 42 -15.82 26.18 7.51
N ILE A 43 -15.40 25.35 6.57
CA ILE A 43 -14.26 25.65 5.69
C ILE A 43 -14.75 26.42 4.46
N HIS A 44 -14.40 27.70 4.37
CA HIS A 44 -14.75 28.60 3.26
C HIS A 44 -13.50 28.82 2.37
N ASP A 45 -13.18 27.82 1.55
CA ASP A 45 -12.08 27.87 0.57
C ASP A 45 -12.61 27.31 -0.76
N GLU A 46 -12.47 28.07 -1.85
CA GLU A 46 -13.00 27.68 -3.16
C GLU A 46 -12.39 26.37 -3.70
N ARG A 47 -11.18 26.04 -3.23
CA ARG A 47 -10.50 24.79 -3.56
C ARG A 47 -11.08 23.58 -2.83
N PHE A 48 -11.92 23.77 -1.80
CA PHE A 48 -12.45 22.69 -0.97
C PHE A 48 -13.84 22.28 -1.39
N LYS A 49 -14.08 20.95 -1.49
CA LYS A 49 -15.39 20.36 -1.78
C LYS A 49 -15.64 19.16 -0.87
N TYR A 50 -16.81 19.15 -0.25
CA TYR A 50 -17.27 18.06 0.60
C TYR A 50 -18.49 17.39 0.00
N PHE A 51 -18.45 16.04 -0.10
CA PHE A 51 -19.55 15.21 -0.56
C PHE A 51 -19.82 14.13 0.46
N LYS A 52 -21.06 13.98 0.90
CA LYS A 52 -21.53 12.91 1.75
C LYS A 52 -22.31 11.90 0.93
N ASN A 53 -21.92 10.63 0.99
CA ASN A 53 -22.64 9.56 0.34
C ASN A 53 -23.99 9.31 1.04
N GLU A 54 -25.02 8.94 0.29
CA GLU A 54 -26.33 8.59 0.84
C GLU A 54 -26.28 7.35 1.73
N LYS A 55 -25.35 6.42 1.43
CA LYS A 55 -25.09 5.20 2.17
C LYS A 55 -23.61 4.88 2.22
N ASN A 56 -23.20 4.05 3.18
CA ASN A 56 -21.84 3.55 3.24
C ASN A 56 -21.57 2.60 2.04
N LEU A 57 -20.59 2.96 1.21
CA LEU A 57 -20.17 2.20 0.03
C LEU A 57 -19.08 1.17 0.36
N GLY A 58 -18.42 1.34 1.50
CA GLY A 58 -17.20 0.63 1.87
C GLY A 58 -15.94 1.24 1.25
N ALA A 59 -14.79 0.93 1.85
CA ALA A 59 -13.53 1.61 1.57
C ALA A 59 -13.18 1.64 0.07
N HIS A 60 -13.24 0.51 -0.63
CA HIS A 60 -12.81 0.43 -2.02
C HIS A 60 -13.71 1.22 -2.97
N LYS A 61 -15.03 1.08 -2.85
CA LYS A 61 -15.97 1.83 -3.68
C LYS A 61 -15.92 3.33 -3.38
N ASN A 62 -15.70 3.70 -2.11
CA ASN A 62 -15.54 5.11 -1.76
C ASN A 62 -14.20 5.69 -2.27
N TRP A 63 -13.14 4.88 -2.46
CA TRP A 63 -11.92 5.33 -3.14
C TRP A 63 -12.19 5.62 -4.61
N GLU A 64 -12.85 4.72 -5.32
CA GLU A 64 -13.26 4.95 -6.70
C GLU A 64 -14.09 6.23 -6.81
N HIS A 65 -15.15 6.33 -6.01
CA HIS A 65 -16.04 7.48 -6.00
C HIS A 65 -15.29 8.80 -5.70
N SER A 66 -14.37 8.81 -4.75
CA SER A 66 -13.57 10.01 -4.46
C SER A 66 -12.69 10.44 -5.63
N LEU A 67 -12.13 9.50 -6.39
CA LEU A 67 -11.36 9.79 -7.61
C LEU A 67 -12.25 10.32 -8.74
N GLU A 68 -13.50 9.84 -8.86
CA GLU A 68 -14.47 10.32 -9.86
C GLU A 68 -14.97 11.74 -9.60
N LEU A 69 -15.02 12.15 -8.34
CA LEU A 69 -15.40 13.50 -7.94
C LEU A 69 -14.33 14.54 -8.28
N GLY A 70 -13.09 14.15 -8.40
CA GLY A 70 -11.97 15.03 -8.75
C GLY A 70 -12.06 15.56 -10.18
N LYS A 71 -11.74 16.85 -10.40
CA LYS A 71 -11.79 17.55 -11.69
C LYS A 71 -10.42 17.93 -12.25
N GLY A 72 -9.36 17.71 -11.47
CA GLY A 72 -7.99 18.02 -11.88
C GLY A 72 -7.48 17.15 -13.03
N GLU A 73 -6.42 17.60 -13.71
CA GLU A 73 -5.69 16.80 -14.71
C GLU A 73 -5.07 15.52 -14.06
N TRP A 74 -4.72 15.63 -12.78
CA TRP A 74 -4.18 14.56 -11.96
C TRP A 74 -5.08 14.28 -10.77
N LEU A 75 -5.32 13.00 -10.49
CA LEU A 75 -6.10 12.52 -9.36
C LEU A 75 -5.17 11.89 -8.33
N TYR A 76 -5.12 12.47 -7.13
CA TYR A 76 -4.29 12.00 -6.03
C TYR A 76 -5.15 11.48 -4.89
N LEU A 77 -5.17 10.16 -4.71
CA LEU A 77 -5.88 9.53 -3.59
C LEU A 77 -5.06 9.63 -2.30
N ILE A 78 -5.56 10.41 -1.35
CA ILE A 78 -4.98 10.53 -0.01
C ILE A 78 -5.84 9.74 0.97
N MET A 79 -5.23 8.77 1.64
CA MET A 79 -5.93 7.98 2.65
C MET A 79 -6.24 8.83 3.88
N GLY A 80 -7.42 8.65 4.50
CA GLY A 80 -7.92 9.45 5.60
C GLY A 80 -7.06 9.47 6.89
N ARG A 81 -5.86 8.95 6.84
CA ARG A 81 -4.88 8.92 7.93
C ARG A 81 -3.49 9.42 7.52
N ASP A 82 -3.33 9.82 6.27
CA ASP A 82 -2.07 10.33 5.75
C ASP A 82 -2.17 11.85 5.63
N ILE A 83 -1.31 12.58 6.31
CA ILE A 83 -1.20 14.04 6.18
C ILE A 83 -0.13 14.35 5.14
N ILE A 84 -0.47 15.22 4.21
CA ILE A 84 0.46 15.83 3.26
C ILE A 84 0.77 17.24 3.76
N ASP A 85 2.04 17.58 3.81
CA ASP A 85 2.48 18.92 4.14
C ASP A 85 2.07 19.92 3.05
N GLY A 86 1.24 20.90 3.39
CA GLY A 86 0.76 21.93 2.47
C GLY A 86 1.88 22.73 1.82
N GLY A 87 2.99 22.96 2.53
CA GLY A 87 4.17 23.62 1.99
C GLY A 87 4.85 22.87 0.84
N SER A 88 4.61 21.56 0.71
CA SER A 88 5.18 20.74 -0.37
C SER A 88 4.28 20.65 -1.62
N VAL A 89 3.04 21.15 -1.58
CA VAL A 89 2.05 21.01 -2.67
C VAL A 89 2.53 21.68 -3.95
N SER A 90 3.04 22.91 -3.89
CA SER A 90 3.55 23.61 -5.08
C SER A 90 4.71 22.88 -5.75
N ASN A 91 5.61 22.29 -4.97
CA ASN A 91 6.69 21.46 -5.49
C ASN A 91 6.14 20.20 -6.19
N LEU A 92 5.17 19.52 -5.57
CA LEU A 92 4.51 18.37 -6.16
C LEU A 92 3.87 18.73 -7.50
N ILE A 93 3.11 19.82 -7.58
CA ILE A 93 2.49 20.29 -8.81
C ILE A 93 3.55 20.57 -9.89
N GLY A 94 4.65 21.22 -9.52
CA GLY A 94 5.77 21.46 -10.44
C GLY A 94 6.37 20.17 -11.00
N GLN A 95 6.43 19.12 -10.19
CA GLN A 95 6.90 17.80 -10.62
C GLN A 95 5.87 17.08 -11.51
N LEU A 96 4.57 17.20 -11.20
CA LEU A 96 3.49 16.63 -12.03
C LEU A 96 3.45 17.28 -13.42
N ILE A 97 3.67 18.59 -13.52
CA ILE A 97 3.80 19.29 -14.81
C ILE A 97 4.97 18.71 -15.65
N LYS A 98 6.11 18.42 -15.01
CA LYS A 98 7.24 17.76 -15.70
C LYS A 98 6.93 16.31 -16.09
N ALA A 99 6.06 15.66 -15.34
CA ALA A 99 5.66 14.27 -15.56
C ALA A 99 4.43 14.11 -16.48
N ARG A 100 3.93 15.18 -17.11
CA ARG A 100 2.65 15.19 -17.84
C ARG A 100 2.54 14.17 -19.00
N GLU A 101 3.67 13.70 -19.52
CA GLU A 101 3.72 12.65 -20.56
C GLU A 101 3.57 11.23 -19.98
N ASN A 102 3.38 11.11 -18.66
CA ASN A 102 3.22 9.83 -17.99
C ASN A 102 1.76 9.59 -17.59
N ASN A 103 1.37 8.33 -17.53
CA ASN A 103 0.01 7.93 -17.19
C ASN A 103 -0.23 7.91 -15.68
N ILE A 104 0.81 7.55 -14.94
CA ILE A 104 0.80 7.43 -13.48
C ILE A 104 2.09 8.02 -12.93
N VAL A 105 1.99 8.62 -11.77
CA VAL A 105 3.11 9.04 -10.95
C VAL A 105 3.08 8.29 -9.62
N PHE A 106 4.20 7.65 -9.27
CA PHE A 106 4.41 7.07 -7.94
C PHE A 106 5.26 8.02 -7.11
N LEU A 107 4.72 8.43 -5.96
CA LEU A 107 5.47 9.22 -4.98
C LEU A 107 6.27 8.33 -4.06
N LYS A 108 7.54 8.64 -3.90
CA LYS A 108 8.42 8.02 -2.93
C LYS A 108 8.76 8.97 -1.80
N ASP A 109 8.53 8.54 -0.57
CA ASP A 109 8.70 9.38 0.62
C ASP A 109 10.16 9.48 1.10
N ASP A 110 11.04 8.56 0.69
CA ASP A 110 12.42 8.51 1.18
C ASP A 110 13.38 9.21 0.22
N SER A 111 13.53 10.53 0.40
CA SER A 111 14.45 11.37 -0.37
C SER A 111 15.91 10.93 -0.29
N ARG A 112 16.30 10.13 0.71
CA ARG A 112 17.66 9.61 0.87
C ARG A 112 18.00 8.47 -0.08
N LYS A 113 16.98 7.76 -0.58
CA LYS A 113 17.14 6.56 -1.43
C LYS A 113 16.76 6.79 -2.89
N CYS A 114 16.20 7.94 -3.19
CA CYS A 114 15.77 8.27 -4.54
C CYS A 114 16.42 9.59 -4.93
N LYS A 115 17.33 9.52 -5.84
CA LYS A 115 18.00 10.74 -6.33
C LYS A 115 17.28 11.35 -7.51
N ASP A 116 16.47 10.60 -8.25
CA ASP A 116 16.02 11.01 -9.56
C ASP A 116 14.61 10.57 -9.91
N PHE A 117 14.06 11.27 -10.85
CA PHE A 117 12.91 10.96 -11.64
C PHE A 117 13.19 9.69 -12.46
N LYS A 118 12.46 8.60 -12.19
CA LYS A 118 12.57 7.34 -12.93
C LYS A 118 11.33 7.14 -13.78
N ILE A 119 11.52 6.80 -15.05
CA ILE A 119 10.43 6.38 -15.94
C ILE A 119 10.51 4.87 -16.16
N SER A 120 9.36 4.22 -16.11
CA SER A 120 9.19 2.80 -16.42
C SER A 120 7.85 2.57 -17.11
N GLU A 121 7.74 1.45 -17.83
CA GLU A 121 6.52 1.06 -18.55
C GLU A 121 6.29 -0.46 -18.45
N GLY A 122 5.08 -0.91 -18.74
CA GLY A 122 4.72 -2.31 -18.76
C GLY A 122 5.07 -3.05 -17.47
N ILE A 123 5.77 -4.18 -17.60
CA ILE A 123 6.15 -5.03 -16.46
C ILE A 123 7.08 -4.32 -15.49
N ASP A 124 7.94 -3.41 -15.97
CA ASP A 124 8.85 -2.66 -15.10
C ASP A 124 8.09 -1.67 -14.22
N ALA A 125 7.06 -1.01 -14.72
CA ALA A 125 6.18 -0.17 -13.93
C ALA A 125 5.46 -1.00 -12.84
N MET A 126 4.98 -2.19 -13.18
CA MET A 126 4.37 -3.11 -12.22
C MET A 126 5.35 -3.55 -11.12
N ILE A 127 6.60 -3.85 -11.48
CA ILE A 127 7.67 -4.20 -10.53
C ILE A 127 8.00 -3.00 -9.62
N ASP A 128 8.13 -1.82 -10.19
CA ASP A 128 8.44 -0.61 -9.44
C ASP A 128 7.31 -0.26 -8.45
N PHE A 129 6.05 -0.41 -8.86
CA PHE A 129 4.92 -0.21 -7.97
C PHE A 129 4.94 -1.15 -6.76
N ILE A 130 5.34 -2.41 -6.93
CA ILE A 130 5.51 -3.35 -5.81
C ILE A 130 6.45 -2.81 -4.73
N LYS A 131 7.52 -2.16 -5.15
CA LYS A 131 8.54 -1.61 -4.24
C LYS A 131 8.06 -0.36 -3.49
N TYR A 132 7.06 0.34 -4.03
CA TYR A 132 6.56 1.62 -3.51
C TYR A 132 5.08 1.56 -3.13
N ASN A 133 4.53 0.37 -3.02
CA ASN A 133 3.13 0.07 -2.82
C ASN A 133 2.55 0.75 -1.55
N HIS A 134 1.90 1.89 -1.76
CA HIS A 134 0.98 2.51 -0.81
C HIS A 134 -0.06 3.31 -1.60
N PRO A 135 -1.37 3.17 -1.34
CA PRO A 135 -2.40 3.88 -2.10
C PRO A 135 -2.18 5.39 -2.17
N THR A 136 -1.79 6.01 -1.05
CA THR A 136 -1.42 7.44 -1.00
C THR A 136 -0.13 7.77 -1.76
N GLY A 137 0.51 6.84 -2.42
CA GLY A 137 1.66 7.10 -3.29
C GLY A 137 1.29 7.20 -4.77
N CYS A 138 0.04 6.90 -5.13
CA CYS A 138 -0.38 6.82 -6.53
C CYS A 138 -1.14 8.06 -6.96
N ILE A 139 -0.73 8.64 -8.08
CA ILE A 139 -1.38 9.78 -8.73
C ILE A 139 -1.67 9.40 -10.17
N PHE A 140 -2.92 9.50 -10.58
CA PHE A 140 -3.44 9.05 -11.87
C PHE A 140 -3.76 10.21 -12.79
N ARG A 141 -3.52 10.06 -14.08
CA ARG A 141 -4.09 10.93 -15.12
C ARG A 141 -5.61 10.73 -15.15
N SER A 142 -6.37 11.82 -15.00
CA SER A 142 -7.84 11.76 -14.90
C SER A 142 -8.52 11.25 -16.17
N ASP A 143 -8.05 11.70 -17.33
CA ASP A 143 -8.55 11.26 -18.64
C ASP A 143 -8.36 9.74 -18.83
N LEU A 144 -7.20 9.21 -18.45
CA LEU A 144 -6.89 7.78 -18.57
C LEU A 144 -7.62 6.94 -17.52
N PHE A 145 -7.74 7.45 -16.29
CA PHE A 145 -8.52 6.80 -15.23
C PHE A 145 -9.98 6.65 -15.65
N GLY A 146 -10.58 7.71 -16.19
CA GLY A 146 -11.94 7.70 -16.72
C GLY A 146 -12.15 6.74 -17.90
N ALA A 147 -11.11 6.52 -18.71
CA ALA A 147 -11.18 5.67 -19.91
C ALA A 147 -10.92 4.17 -19.65
N ILE A 148 -10.72 3.73 -18.40
CA ILE A 148 -10.55 2.32 -18.07
C ILE A 148 -11.90 1.59 -18.15
N PRO A 149 -12.05 0.59 -19.05
CA PRO A 149 -13.29 -0.16 -19.17
C PRO A 149 -13.53 -1.01 -17.90
N ASN A 150 -14.79 -1.09 -17.46
CA ASN A 150 -15.17 -1.92 -16.31
C ASN A 150 -14.36 -1.67 -15.03
N ARG A 151 -13.83 -0.46 -14.84
CA ARG A 151 -13.01 -0.09 -13.68
C ARG A 151 -13.69 -0.43 -12.35
N THR A 152 -14.99 -0.18 -12.22
CA THR A 152 -15.79 -0.45 -11.02
C THR A 152 -15.65 -1.91 -10.56
N ARG A 153 -15.52 -2.86 -11.52
CA ARG A 153 -15.31 -4.27 -11.18
C ARG A 153 -14.03 -4.49 -10.36
N TYR A 154 -12.97 -3.74 -10.62
CA TYR A 154 -11.72 -3.88 -9.86
C TYR A 154 -11.90 -3.54 -8.38
N PHE A 155 -12.71 -2.53 -8.09
CA PHE A 155 -13.04 -2.11 -6.73
C PHE A 155 -14.04 -3.05 -6.03
N GLU A 156 -14.70 -3.92 -6.78
CA GLU A 156 -15.60 -4.95 -6.25
C GLU A 156 -14.90 -6.28 -5.97
N ILE A 157 -14.01 -6.71 -6.86
CA ILE A 157 -13.39 -8.04 -6.79
C ILE A 157 -12.11 -8.08 -5.99
N SER A 158 -11.37 -6.96 -5.91
CA SER A 158 -10.10 -6.94 -5.20
C SER A 158 -10.31 -7.00 -3.70
N ASP A 159 -9.58 -7.91 -3.08
CA ASP A 159 -9.63 -8.11 -1.65
C ASP A 159 -8.91 -6.99 -0.88
N MET A 160 -7.99 -6.24 -1.53
CA MET A 160 -7.12 -5.34 -0.77
C MET A 160 -6.60 -4.11 -1.51
N TYR A 161 -6.19 -4.22 -2.75
CA TYR A 161 -5.54 -3.15 -3.51
C TYR A 161 -6.13 -3.04 -4.92
N PRO A 162 -7.39 -2.57 -5.06
CA PRO A 162 -8.06 -2.44 -6.35
C PRO A 162 -7.30 -1.52 -7.32
N GLU A 163 -6.57 -0.55 -6.80
CA GLU A 163 -5.73 0.35 -7.59
C GLU A 163 -4.64 -0.39 -8.38
N LEU A 164 -4.27 -1.60 -8.00
CA LEU A 164 -3.29 -2.40 -8.77
C LEU A 164 -3.76 -2.73 -10.19
N TYR A 165 -5.06 -3.02 -10.35
CA TYR A 165 -5.64 -3.26 -11.66
C TYR A 165 -5.66 -1.98 -12.51
N VAL A 166 -5.97 -0.85 -11.88
CA VAL A 166 -5.91 0.47 -12.53
C VAL A 166 -4.48 0.76 -13.00
N ILE A 167 -3.50 0.56 -12.12
CA ILE A 167 -2.07 0.76 -12.41
C ILE A 167 -1.62 -0.15 -13.55
N ARG A 168 -2.01 -1.43 -13.53
CA ARG A 168 -1.72 -2.37 -14.60
C ARG A 168 -2.21 -1.85 -15.95
N ASP A 169 -3.48 -1.49 -16.04
CA ASP A 169 -4.09 -1.06 -17.30
C ASP A 169 -3.47 0.25 -17.81
N MET A 170 -3.14 1.16 -16.91
CA MET A 170 -2.47 2.41 -17.29
C MET A 170 -0.99 2.20 -17.66
N ALA A 171 -0.28 1.31 -16.96
CA ALA A 171 1.11 0.95 -17.26
C ALA A 171 1.24 0.23 -18.61
N MET A 172 0.22 -0.53 -19.01
CA MET A 172 0.17 -1.19 -20.33
C MET A 172 -0.07 -0.22 -21.48
N LYS A 173 -0.58 0.98 -21.21
CA LYS A 173 -0.91 2.00 -22.21
C LYS A 173 0.18 3.07 -22.37
N GLY A 174 1.21 3.09 -21.53
CA GLY A 174 2.25 4.09 -21.61
C GLY A 174 3.16 4.16 -20.39
N LYS A 175 3.83 5.28 -20.25
CA LYS A 175 4.89 5.48 -19.27
C LYS A 175 4.35 5.81 -17.89
N CYS A 176 5.07 5.35 -16.87
CA CYS A 176 4.84 5.67 -15.47
C CYS A 176 6.09 6.32 -14.89
N ALA A 177 5.92 7.32 -14.05
CA ALA A 177 7.03 8.01 -13.40
C ALA A 177 7.09 7.71 -11.90
N ILE A 178 8.29 7.57 -11.37
CA ILE A 178 8.55 7.57 -9.94
C ILE A 178 9.22 8.89 -9.60
N ILE A 179 8.62 9.62 -8.67
CA ILE A 179 9.10 10.92 -8.23
C ILE A 179 9.49 10.83 -6.76
N CYS A 180 10.66 11.35 -6.44
CA CYS A 180 11.03 11.66 -5.06
C CYS A 180 10.53 13.05 -4.74
N SER A 181 9.33 13.12 -4.24
CA SER A 181 8.56 14.35 -4.21
C SER A 181 9.05 15.38 -3.19
N GLY A 182 9.83 14.97 -2.19
CA GLY A 182 10.03 15.80 -1.00
C GLY A 182 8.71 16.14 -0.29
N VAL A 183 7.60 15.47 -0.67
CA VAL A 183 6.32 15.59 -0.01
C VAL A 183 6.43 14.87 1.33
N ASN A 184 6.40 15.63 2.40
CA ASN A 184 6.39 15.07 3.74
C ASN A 184 5.02 14.48 4.03
N ARG A 185 4.90 13.17 3.85
CA ARG A 185 3.74 12.41 4.28
C ARG A 185 3.95 11.94 5.72
N ARG A 186 3.01 12.26 6.59
CA ARG A 186 2.97 11.72 7.94
C ARG A 186 1.78 10.79 8.08
N PHE A 187 2.03 9.61 8.63
CA PHE A 187 0.98 8.71 9.04
C PHE A 187 0.37 9.18 10.37
N MET A 188 -0.94 9.42 10.37
CA MET A 188 -1.71 9.74 11.59
C MET A 188 -2.35 8.48 12.13
N GLY A 189 -1.97 8.09 13.31
CA GLY A 189 -2.62 7.01 14.04
C GLY A 189 -1.84 5.69 14.04
N SER A 190 -2.36 4.77 14.84
CA SER A 190 -1.82 3.43 15.00
C SER A 190 -2.57 2.43 14.10
N ASP A 191 -2.03 1.24 13.94
CA ASP A 191 -2.75 0.14 13.30
C ASP A 191 -4.06 -0.21 14.05
N LEU A 192 -4.16 0.12 15.33
CA LEU A 192 -5.38 0.03 16.15
C LEU A 192 -6.52 0.90 15.59
N VAL A 193 -6.23 2.11 15.11
CA VAL A 193 -7.25 2.99 14.49
C VAL A 193 -7.82 2.34 13.24
N LYS A 194 -6.98 1.69 12.43
CA LYS A 194 -7.43 0.93 11.25
C LYS A 194 -8.38 -0.20 11.61
N VAL A 195 -8.03 -0.93 12.66
CA VAL A 195 -8.82 -2.07 13.13
C VAL A 195 -10.17 -1.63 13.62
N LYS A 196 -10.21 -0.62 14.51
CA LYS A 196 -11.48 -0.06 15.02
C LYS A 196 -12.38 0.38 13.87
N SER A 197 -11.86 1.15 12.92
CA SER A 197 -12.61 1.59 11.73
C SER A 197 -13.14 0.40 10.91
N SER A 198 -12.35 -0.65 10.73
CA SER A 198 -12.77 -1.85 10.01
C SER A 198 -13.87 -2.62 10.73
N VAL A 199 -13.79 -2.72 12.07
CA VAL A 199 -14.82 -3.37 12.91
C VAL A 199 -16.13 -2.57 12.88
N GLU A 200 -16.04 -1.26 13.00
CA GLU A 200 -17.20 -0.37 12.95
C GLU A 200 -17.92 -0.42 11.59
N CYS A 201 -17.18 -0.71 10.51
CA CYS A 201 -17.74 -1.00 9.20
C CYS A 201 -18.35 -2.40 9.06
N GLY A 202 -18.37 -3.21 10.12
CA GLY A 202 -18.90 -4.58 10.08
C GLY A 202 -18.01 -5.59 9.35
N MET A 203 -16.73 -5.26 9.12
CA MET A 203 -15.79 -6.19 8.51
C MET A 203 -15.43 -7.30 9.49
N ASP A 204 -15.54 -8.54 9.03
CA ASP A 204 -15.01 -9.70 9.74
C ASP A 204 -13.47 -9.59 9.81
N ILE A 205 -12.95 -9.44 11.03
CA ILE A 205 -11.51 -9.24 11.27
C ILE A 205 -10.68 -10.42 10.75
N SER A 206 -11.21 -11.64 10.79
CA SER A 206 -10.54 -12.82 10.23
C SER A 206 -10.34 -12.70 8.71
N LYS A 207 -11.10 -11.84 8.06
CA LYS A 207 -11.05 -11.53 6.63
C LYS A 207 -10.28 -10.23 6.33
N THR A 208 -9.71 -9.56 7.33
CA THR A 208 -8.98 -8.31 7.13
C THR A 208 -7.56 -8.53 6.61
N TYR A 209 -6.96 -7.44 6.17
CA TYR A 209 -5.62 -7.29 5.60
C TYR A 209 -4.47 -7.98 6.35
N PHE A 210 -4.70 -8.45 7.57
CA PHE A 210 -3.69 -8.82 8.53
C PHE A 210 -3.62 -10.33 8.75
N SER A 211 -4.55 -11.07 8.15
CA SER A 211 -4.52 -12.52 8.16
C SER A 211 -3.45 -13.05 7.17
N PRO A 212 -2.55 -13.96 7.58
CA PRO A 212 -1.59 -14.59 6.67
C PRO A 212 -2.23 -15.25 5.46
N SER A 213 -3.39 -15.88 5.64
CA SER A 213 -4.15 -16.52 4.56
C SER A 213 -4.64 -15.50 3.53
N ARG A 214 -5.07 -14.31 3.99
CA ARG A 214 -5.50 -13.25 3.10
C ARG A 214 -4.33 -12.66 2.31
N ARG A 215 -3.16 -12.51 2.94
CA ARG A 215 -1.93 -12.09 2.26
C ARG A 215 -1.50 -13.08 1.19
N THR A 216 -1.66 -14.36 1.44
CA THR A 216 -1.39 -15.40 0.44
C THR A 216 -2.37 -15.30 -0.73
N ARG A 217 -3.67 -15.13 -0.47
CA ARG A 217 -4.69 -14.92 -1.51
C ARG A 217 -4.39 -13.68 -2.34
N GLN A 218 -4.08 -12.56 -1.69
CA GLN A 218 -3.70 -11.33 -2.37
C GLN A 218 -2.47 -11.49 -3.27
N PHE A 219 -1.46 -12.22 -2.79
CA PHE A 219 -0.30 -12.51 -3.60
C PHE A 219 -0.69 -13.30 -4.87
N PHE A 220 -1.58 -14.29 -4.76
CA PHE A 220 -2.07 -15.04 -5.91
C PHE A 220 -2.90 -14.18 -6.85
N GLU A 221 -3.81 -13.35 -6.32
CA GLU A 221 -4.56 -12.37 -7.11
C GLU A 221 -3.62 -11.47 -7.93
N GLN A 222 -2.55 -10.99 -7.31
CA GLN A 222 -1.58 -10.13 -7.98
C GLN A 222 -0.70 -10.85 -9.01
N LEU A 223 -0.48 -12.14 -8.87
CA LEU A 223 0.13 -12.94 -9.93
C LEU A 223 -0.84 -13.14 -11.09
N ASP A 224 -2.06 -13.57 -10.78
CA ASP A 224 -3.07 -13.90 -11.78
C ASP A 224 -3.45 -12.68 -12.62
N MET A 225 -3.53 -11.49 -12.03
CA MET A 225 -3.86 -10.26 -12.76
C MET A 225 -2.81 -9.89 -13.83
N VAL A 226 -1.57 -10.38 -13.72
CA VAL A 226 -0.54 -10.17 -14.74
C VAL A 226 -0.39 -11.41 -15.63
N GLU A 227 -0.36 -12.59 -15.05
CA GLU A 227 -0.04 -13.82 -15.76
C GLU A 227 -1.24 -14.40 -16.51
N SER A 228 -2.44 -14.32 -15.93
CA SER A 228 -3.66 -14.86 -16.57
C SER A 228 -4.36 -13.80 -17.41
N ASP A 229 -4.55 -12.60 -16.87
CA ASP A 229 -5.31 -11.54 -17.56
C ASP A 229 -4.54 -10.93 -18.74
N LEU A 230 -3.19 -10.96 -18.69
CA LEU A 230 -2.30 -10.45 -19.74
C LEU A 230 -1.52 -11.59 -20.41
N GLN A 231 -2.14 -12.75 -20.56
CA GLN A 231 -1.52 -13.92 -21.18
C GLN A 231 -1.01 -13.59 -22.59
N GLY A 232 0.26 -13.94 -22.85
CA GLY A 232 0.91 -13.71 -24.15
C GLY A 232 1.44 -12.30 -24.38
N VAL A 233 1.20 -11.37 -23.45
CA VAL A 233 1.73 -9.99 -23.55
C VAL A 233 3.21 -9.92 -23.18
N PHE A 234 3.63 -10.70 -22.18
CA PHE A 234 4.99 -10.71 -21.66
C PHE A 234 5.74 -11.99 -21.97
N THR A 235 7.06 -11.87 -22.10
CA THR A 235 7.95 -13.04 -22.21
C THR A 235 8.05 -13.77 -20.86
N LEU A 236 8.42 -15.06 -20.91
CA LEU A 236 8.65 -15.86 -19.71
C LEU A 236 9.71 -15.24 -18.79
N SER A 237 10.73 -14.60 -19.33
CA SER A 237 11.77 -13.91 -18.55
C SER A 237 11.23 -12.71 -17.78
N GLU A 238 10.34 -11.93 -18.39
CA GLU A 238 9.67 -10.79 -17.74
C GLU A 238 8.74 -11.26 -16.63
N LEU A 239 7.96 -12.31 -16.90
CA LEU A 239 7.08 -12.92 -15.91
C LEU A 239 7.86 -13.54 -14.74
N ASP A 240 9.00 -14.19 -14.97
CA ASP A 240 9.86 -14.71 -13.91
C ASP A 240 10.48 -13.59 -13.07
N ARG A 241 10.82 -12.44 -13.68
CA ARG A 241 11.31 -11.25 -12.98
C ARG A 241 10.22 -10.64 -12.10
N TYR A 242 9.02 -10.47 -12.64
CA TYR A 242 7.85 -10.02 -11.89
C TYR A 242 7.53 -10.96 -10.72
N PHE A 243 7.43 -12.26 -11.00
CA PHE A 243 7.20 -13.30 -10.00
C PHE A 243 8.22 -13.22 -8.85
N LYS A 244 9.50 -13.10 -9.16
CA LYS A 244 10.57 -12.99 -8.16
C LYS A 244 10.35 -11.83 -7.20
N GLU A 245 10.08 -10.64 -7.73
CA GLU A 245 9.87 -9.42 -6.91
C GLU A 245 8.59 -9.55 -6.08
N ARG A 246 7.51 -10.11 -6.65
CA ARG A 246 6.27 -10.38 -5.91
C ARG A 246 6.48 -11.39 -4.79
N TYR A 247 7.22 -12.47 -5.05
CA TYR A 247 7.48 -13.52 -4.07
C TYR A 247 8.33 -13.02 -2.89
N VAL A 248 9.34 -12.18 -3.16
CA VAL A 248 10.10 -11.49 -2.11
C VAL A 248 9.17 -10.65 -1.23
N PHE A 249 8.36 -9.81 -1.87
CA PHE A 249 7.42 -8.93 -1.16
C PHE A 249 6.41 -9.72 -0.32
N PHE A 250 5.88 -10.81 -0.85
CA PHE A 250 4.97 -11.71 -0.15
C PHE A 250 5.60 -12.28 1.13
N LEU A 251 6.80 -12.87 1.04
CA LEU A 251 7.48 -13.44 2.21
C LEU A 251 7.90 -12.38 3.24
N GLU A 252 8.28 -11.18 2.79
CA GLU A 252 8.57 -10.06 3.68
C GLU A 252 7.33 -9.61 4.45
N ASN A 253 6.16 -9.53 3.78
CA ASN A 253 4.90 -9.20 4.42
C ASN A 253 4.46 -10.26 5.44
N VAL A 254 4.50 -11.55 5.07
CA VAL A 254 4.20 -12.64 6.00
C VAL A 254 5.09 -12.55 7.25
N SER A 255 6.40 -12.34 7.04
CA SER A 255 7.36 -12.19 8.15
C SER A 255 7.13 -10.93 8.99
N TYR A 256 6.70 -9.83 8.36
CA TYR A 256 6.40 -8.57 9.05
C TYR A 256 5.20 -8.73 10.00
N TRP A 257 4.11 -9.34 9.55
CA TRP A 257 2.89 -9.50 10.35
C TRP A 257 3.11 -10.39 11.56
N TRP A 258 3.82 -11.52 11.42
CA TRP A 258 4.19 -12.35 12.55
C TRP A 258 5.03 -11.62 13.59
N ARG A 259 5.90 -10.71 13.17
CA ARG A 259 6.67 -9.86 14.09
C ARG A 259 5.81 -8.82 14.79
N MET A 260 4.86 -8.24 14.08
CA MET A 260 3.90 -7.29 14.66
C MET A 260 3.05 -7.96 15.74
N TRP A 261 2.58 -9.16 15.51
CA TRP A 261 1.82 -9.92 16.49
C TRP A 261 2.60 -10.15 17.80
N ASN A 262 3.90 -10.36 17.74
CA ASN A 262 4.72 -10.49 18.95
C ASN A 262 5.00 -9.16 19.66
N LYS A 263 4.82 -8.02 18.96
CA LYS A 263 5.13 -6.70 19.52
C LYS A 263 3.92 -6.00 20.12
N ASP A 264 2.74 -6.36 19.68
CA ASP A 264 1.51 -5.65 20.02
C ASP A 264 0.39 -6.66 20.37
N PRO A 265 0.33 -7.10 21.65
CA PRO A 265 -0.72 -8.00 22.14
C PRO A 265 -2.13 -7.39 22.05
N GLU A 266 -2.25 -6.06 22.20
CA GLU A 266 -3.54 -5.39 22.11
C GLU A 266 -4.09 -5.44 20.68
N LEU A 267 -3.20 -5.28 19.68
CA LEU A 267 -3.54 -5.47 18.28
C LEU A 267 -4.08 -6.88 18.05
N MET A 268 -3.45 -7.89 18.63
CA MET A 268 -3.92 -9.28 18.53
C MET A 268 -5.32 -9.47 19.11
N ALA A 269 -5.59 -8.92 20.30
CA ALA A 269 -6.90 -8.98 20.93
C ALA A 269 -7.97 -8.32 20.07
N HIS A 270 -7.66 -7.19 19.44
CA HIS A 270 -8.56 -6.49 18.51
C HIS A 270 -8.88 -7.30 17.26
N TYR A 271 -7.96 -8.18 16.83
CA TYR A 271 -8.20 -9.11 15.72
C TYR A 271 -8.96 -10.38 16.14
N GLY A 272 -9.46 -10.44 17.38
CA GLY A 272 -10.12 -11.64 17.89
C GLY A 272 -9.20 -12.86 17.94
N GLN A 273 -7.88 -12.65 17.88
CA GLN A 273 -6.89 -13.71 17.95
C GLN A 273 -6.44 -13.92 19.40
N PRO A 274 -6.17 -15.17 19.81
CA PRO A 274 -5.65 -15.41 21.14
C PRO A 274 -4.31 -14.71 21.32
N ILE A 275 -4.13 -13.99 22.42
CA ILE A 275 -2.87 -13.35 22.80
C ILE A 275 -1.86 -14.46 23.07
N ARG A 276 -0.95 -14.68 22.15
CA ARG A 276 0.12 -15.66 22.28
C ARG A 276 1.37 -15.22 21.56
N HIS A 277 2.50 -15.62 22.08
CA HIS A 277 3.77 -15.41 21.41
C HIS A 277 3.94 -16.40 20.24
N VAL A 278 4.19 -15.89 19.04
CA VAL A 278 4.52 -16.71 17.88
C VAL A 278 6.01 -17.01 17.88
N SER A 279 6.36 -18.29 18.01
CA SER A 279 7.75 -18.71 18.04
C SER A 279 8.42 -18.58 16.66
N ILE A 280 9.76 -18.49 16.66
CA ILE A 280 10.55 -18.47 15.43
C ILE A 280 10.33 -19.72 14.60
N ARG A 281 10.20 -20.88 15.26
CA ARG A 281 9.90 -22.15 14.60
C ARG A 281 8.54 -22.09 13.87
N GLU A 282 7.56 -21.43 14.48
CA GLU A 282 6.25 -21.22 13.86
C GLU A 282 6.33 -20.24 12.69
N MET A 283 7.05 -19.13 12.86
CA MET A 283 7.31 -18.19 11.75
C MET A 283 8.00 -18.88 10.56
N ALA A 284 9.00 -19.70 10.82
CA ALA A 284 9.69 -20.46 9.78
C ALA A 284 8.76 -21.47 9.09
N ARG A 285 7.91 -22.17 9.85
CA ARG A 285 6.88 -23.07 9.29
C ARG A 285 5.92 -22.32 8.36
N ASN A 286 5.49 -21.13 8.74
CA ASN A 286 4.59 -20.32 7.92
C ASN A 286 5.24 -19.82 6.64
N ILE A 287 6.54 -19.46 6.67
CA ILE A 287 7.30 -19.15 5.47
C ILE A 287 7.38 -20.36 4.54
N ILE A 288 7.64 -21.54 5.08
CA ILE A 288 7.66 -22.81 4.33
C ILE A 288 6.27 -23.17 3.81
N GLN A 289 5.21 -22.89 4.58
CA GLN A 289 3.85 -23.08 4.11
C GLN A 289 3.53 -22.18 2.91
N GLY A 290 3.94 -20.91 2.96
CA GLY A 290 3.83 -20.00 1.80
C GLY A 290 4.52 -20.53 0.55
N TYR A 291 5.68 -21.19 0.68
CA TYR A 291 6.32 -21.91 -0.45
C TYR A 291 5.45 -23.03 -0.99
N LYS A 292 4.86 -23.85 -0.12
CA LYS A 292 4.00 -24.97 -0.51
C LYS A 292 2.73 -24.48 -1.23
N ASP A 293 2.06 -23.50 -0.65
CA ASP A 293 0.82 -22.93 -1.21
C ASP A 293 1.09 -22.29 -2.58
N THR A 294 2.21 -21.57 -2.73
CA THR A 294 2.63 -21.00 -4.01
C THR A 294 2.94 -22.11 -5.03
N THR A 295 3.56 -23.22 -4.60
CA THR A 295 3.84 -24.36 -5.48
C THR A 295 2.54 -24.98 -6.02
N VAL A 296 1.53 -25.13 -5.16
CA VAL A 296 0.21 -25.66 -5.56
C VAL A 296 -0.44 -24.70 -6.56
N HIS A 297 -0.54 -23.42 -6.22
CA HIS A 297 -1.15 -22.41 -7.09
C HIS A 297 -0.51 -22.37 -8.49
N LEU A 298 0.84 -22.32 -8.57
CA LEU A 298 1.54 -22.29 -9.85
C LEU A 298 1.34 -23.57 -10.67
N LYS A 299 1.19 -24.74 -10.02
CA LYS A 299 0.88 -26.00 -10.73
C LYS A 299 -0.54 -25.99 -11.27
N GLU A 300 -1.51 -25.54 -10.49
CA GLU A 300 -2.91 -25.41 -10.92
C GLU A 300 -3.06 -24.45 -12.10
N LYS A 301 -2.26 -23.38 -12.13
CA LYS A 301 -2.23 -22.39 -13.23
C LYS A 301 -1.35 -22.81 -14.41
N GLY A 302 -0.63 -23.94 -14.34
CA GLY A 302 0.30 -24.36 -15.38
C GLY A 302 1.55 -23.50 -15.53
N THR A 303 1.85 -22.65 -14.54
CA THR A 303 2.98 -21.71 -14.58
C THR A 303 4.17 -22.10 -13.69
N TYR A 304 4.16 -23.33 -13.16
CA TYR A 304 5.26 -23.89 -12.36
C TYR A 304 6.42 -24.33 -13.22
N THR A 305 7.46 -23.52 -13.31
CA THR A 305 8.68 -23.78 -14.10
C THR A 305 9.88 -24.15 -13.24
N PRO A 306 10.94 -24.81 -13.79
CA PRO A 306 12.19 -25.05 -13.08
C PRO A 306 12.86 -23.73 -12.61
N SER A 307 12.72 -22.64 -13.35
CA SER A 307 13.20 -21.32 -13.00
C SER A 307 12.52 -20.82 -11.72
N ARG A 308 11.19 -20.82 -11.68
CA ARG A 308 10.39 -20.40 -10.52
C ARG A 308 10.64 -21.26 -9.31
N ARG A 309 10.77 -22.55 -9.47
CA ARG A 309 11.16 -23.47 -8.40
C ARG A 309 12.48 -23.02 -7.75
N ARG A 310 13.51 -22.73 -8.56
CA ARG A 310 14.80 -22.25 -8.05
C ARG A 310 14.67 -20.91 -7.35
N ILE A 311 13.97 -19.95 -7.93
CA ILE A 311 13.69 -18.65 -7.32
C ILE A 311 13.05 -18.81 -5.94
N MET A 312 11.99 -19.61 -5.86
CA MET A 312 11.26 -19.85 -4.61
C MET A 312 12.13 -20.53 -3.56
N LEU A 313 12.91 -21.57 -3.93
CA LEU A 313 13.80 -22.25 -3.01
C LEU A 313 14.86 -21.31 -2.44
N CYS A 314 15.53 -20.53 -3.28
CA CYS A 314 16.55 -19.57 -2.86
C CYS A 314 15.98 -18.51 -1.91
N ILE A 315 14.86 -17.89 -2.27
CA ILE A 315 14.27 -16.81 -1.47
C ILE A 315 13.72 -17.35 -0.15
N THR A 316 13.02 -18.49 -0.17
CA THR A 316 12.48 -19.13 1.05
C THR A 316 13.59 -19.53 2.01
N SER A 317 14.63 -20.19 1.50
CA SER A 317 15.79 -20.59 2.31
C SER A 317 16.47 -19.38 2.93
N TRP A 318 16.69 -18.32 2.15
CA TRP A 318 17.27 -17.07 2.64
C TRP A 318 16.40 -16.41 3.72
N ALA A 319 15.06 -16.37 3.52
CA ALA A 319 14.13 -15.80 4.50
C ALA A 319 14.16 -16.57 5.83
N VAL A 320 14.20 -17.90 5.79
CA VAL A 320 14.30 -18.75 6.98
C VAL A 320 15.64 -18.57 7.68
N VAL A 321 16.76 -18.60 6.95
CA VAL A 321 18.10 -18.38 7.51
C VAL A 321 18.19 -17.00 8.16
N ARG A 322 17.73 -15.95 7.48
CA ARG A 322 17.72 -14.57 8.02
C ARG A 322 16.88 -14.47 9.31
N LEU A 323 15.76 -15.18 9.38
CA LEU A 323 14.91 -15.22 10.57
C LEU A 323 15.64 -15.88 11.74
N CYS A 324 16.26 -17.04 11.51
CA CYS A 324 16.99 -17.81 12.53
C CYS A 324 18.25 -17.09 13.02
N THR A 325 19.07 -16.56 12.10
CA THR A 325 20.31 -15.84 12.46
C THR A 325 20.02 -14.55 13.22
N LYS A 326 19.04 -13.77 12.80
CA LYS A 326 18.66 -12.54 13.52
C LYS A 326 18.21 -12.83 14.94
N SER A 327 17.52 -13.94 15.14
CA SER A 327 17.07 -14.37 16.45
C SER A 327 18.21 -14.89 17.33
N ALA A 328 19.10 -15.71 16.77
CA ALA A 328 20.28 -16.17 17.47
C ALA A 328 21.17 -15.00 17.92
N ILE A 329 21.41 -14.04 17.03
CA ILE A 329 22.15 -12.82 17.37
C ILE A 329 21.42 -12.04 18.48
N LYS A 330 20.12 -11.89 18.40
CA LYS A 330 19.34 -11.20 19.43
C LYS A 330 19.43 -11.91 20.77
N SER A 331 19.28 -13.23 20.82
CA SER A 331 19.35 -14.02 22.07
C SER A 331 20.73 -13.94 22.75
N VAL A 332 21.80 -13.73 21.99
CA VAL A 332 23.15 -13.54 22.54
C VAL A 332 23.37 -12.09 23.00
N LEU A 333 22.94 -11.10 22.22
CA LEU A 333 23.24 -9.68 22.49
C LEU A 333 22.26 -9.02 23.47
N GLU A 334 21.05 -9.56 23.61
CA GLU A 334 20.03 -8.98 24.50
C GLU A 334 20.39 -9.10 25.98
N PRO A 335 20.85 -10.28 26.48
CA PRO A 335 21.34 -10.42 27.86
C PRO A 335 22.56 -9.55 28.18
N LEU A 336 23.38 -9.24 27.16
CA LEU A 336 24.57 -8.39 27.28
C LEU A 336 24.25 -6.89 27.21
N GLY A 337 22.97 -6.49 27.07
CA GLY A 337 22.56 -5.09 26.90
C GLY A 337 22.94 -4.46 25.55
N VAL A 338 23.77 -5.14 24.75
CA VAL A 338 24.30 -4.64 23.48
C VAL A 338 23.21 -4.50 22.41
N TRP A 339 22.20 -5.36 22.45
CA TRP A 339 21.10 -5.32 21.49
C TRP A 339 20.31 -4.01 21.55
N LYS A 340 19.98 -3.54 22.78
CA LYS A 340 19.27 -2.27 22.99
C LYS A 340 20.11 -1.08 22.52
N PHE A 341 21.43 -1.14 22.73
CA PHE A 341 22.37 -0.11 22.29
C PHE A 341 22.45 -0.03 20.76
N LEU A 342 22.66 -1.15 20.08
CA LEU A 342 22.69 -1.23 18.61
C LEU A 342 21.36 -0.80 17.99
N HIS A 343 20.23 -1.15 18.61
CA HIS A 343 18.90 -0.74 18.16
C HIS A 343 18.71 0.77 18.29
N ARG A 344 19.20 1.39 19.37
CA ARG A 344 19.16 2.85 19.56
C ARG A 344 20.03 3.59 18.54
N ILE A 345 21.25 3.11 18.25
CA ILE A 345 22.10 3.71 17.21
C ILE A 345 21.42 3.66 15.85
N ARG A 346 20.85 2.52 15.48
CA ARG A 346 20.16 2.36 14.21
C ARG A 346 18.91 3.26 14.06
N HIS A 347 18.21 3.54 15.16
CA HIS A 347 17.03 4.41 15.16
C HIS A 347 17.36 5.89 15.42
N ARG A 348 18.48 6.23 16.07
CA ARG A 348 18.94 7.63 16.17
C ARG A 348 19.33 8.22 14.82
N GLY A 349 19.83 7.43 13.90
CA GLY A 349 20.03 7.84 12.51
C GLY A 349 18.74 8.12 11.73
N ASN A 350 17.57 7.75 12.29
CA ASN A 350 16.26 7.97 11.66
C ASN A 350 15.45 9.12 12.31
N ILE A 351 15.95 9.74 13.38
CA ILE A 351 15.25 10.82 14.13
C ILE A 351 15.88 12.20 13.90
N GLN A 352 17.06 12.26 13.28
CA GLN A 352 17.78 13.50 12.97
C GLN A 352 17.86 13.82 11.47
N ALA A 353 16.86 13.38 10.70
CA ALA A 353 16.75 13.80 9.30
C ALA A 353 15.28 14.01 8.93
#